data_209ebaeafa82eee5960b731195b51049
#
_entry.id   209ebaeafa82eee5960b731195b51049
#
_cell.length_a   1.000
_cell.length_b   1.000
_cell.length_c   1.000
_cell.angle_alpha   90.00
_cell.angle_beta   90.00
_cell.angle_gamma   90.00
#
_symmetry.space_group_name_H-M   'P 1'
#
loop_
_entity.id
_entity.type
_entity.pdbx_description
1 polymer ?
#
loop_
_entity_poly.entity_id
_entity_poly.type
_entity_poly.pdbx_seq_one_letter_code
_entity_poly.pdbx_strand_id
1 'polypeptide(L)'
;MKLVIIVAASNLIAPFASSEEIALGNTHAPVTLIEYGSLTCSNCIKFHKYVLPRVKKHYIDEGTVRFIYRHFPTSDAAVHGAVAAQCAGKSYYEMLDALYSTVADWYKAENKNSIFAKQAAALGLNSEAFLSCLSDAKYLEDVVSQQNAARKDYDVTGTPTFVINGKIVRGNKSFVEMKTLINEAIN
;
A
#
# COMPACT_ATOMS: atom_id res chain seq x y z
N MET A 1 60.87 -22.45 -2.22
CA MET A 1 59.98 -21.50 -1.56
C MET A 1 58.78 -21.22 -2.49
N LYS A 2 57.64 -21.89 -2.29
CA LYS A 2 56.44 -21.76 -3.15
C LYS A 2 55.53 -20.67 -2.59
N LEU A 3 55.33 -19.62 -3.38
CA LEU A 3 54.45 -18.52 -3.04
C LEU A 3 52.99 -18.94 -3.30
N VAL A 4 52.17 -19.04 -2.24
CA VAL A 4 50.75 -19.33 -2.34
C VAL A 4 50.02 -17.98 -2.40
N ILE A 5 49.44 -17.66 -3.56
CA ILE A 5 48.60 -16.49 -3.77
C ILE A 5 47.19 -16.89 -3.34
N ILE A 6 46.71 -16.31 -2.19
CA ILE A 6 45.32 -16.44 -1.75
C ILE A 6 44.52 -15.35 -2.46
N VAL A 7 43.69 -15.75 -3.43
CA VAL A 7 42.71 -14.86 -4.07
C VAL A 7 41.50 -14.78 -3.14
N ALA A 8 41.33 -13.65 -2.46
CA ALA A 8 40.13 -13.36 -1.71
C ALA A 8 38.98 -13.04 -2.68
N ALA A 9 38.01 -13.93 -2.79
CA ALA A 9 36.79 -13.67 -3.53
C ALA A 9 35.90 -12.71 -2.71
N SER A 10 35.89 -11.43 -3.08
CA SER A 10 34.96 -10.45 -2.55
C SER A 10 33.56 -10.74 -3.11
N ASN A 11 32.71 -11.34 -2.34
CA ASN A 11 31.27 -11.44 -2.64
C ASN A 11 30.66 -10.04 -2.59
N LEU A 12 30.56 -9.40 -3.75
CA LEU A 12 29.73 -8.21 -3.95
C LEU A 12 28.26 -8.64 -3.87
N ILE A 13 27.67 -8.55 -2.67
CA ILE A 13 26.24 -8.59 -2.51
C ILE A 13 25.71 -7.29 -3.12
N ALA A 14 25.18 -7.36 -4.35
CA ALA A 14 24.48 -6.24 -4.95
C ALA A 14 23.30 -5.89 -4.02
N PRO A 15 23.12 -4.62 -3.63
CA PRO A 15 21.93 -4.24 -2.90
C PRO A 15 20.74 -4.50 -3.82
N PHE A 16 19.78 -5.31 -3.39
CA PHE A 16 18.47 -5.37 -4.02
C PHE A 16 17.94 -3.93 -4.02
N ALA A 17 17.76 -3.36 -5.20
CA ALA A 17 17.09 -2.07 -5.34
C ALA A 17 15.67 -2.27 -4.83
N SER A 18 15.45 -1.91 -3.58
CA SER A 18 14.11 -1.74 -3.02
C SER A 18 13.44 -0.67 -3.87
N SER A 19 12.42 -1.04 -4.64
CA SER A 19 11.56 -0.04 -5.27
C SER A 19 11.09 0.90 -4.16
N GLU A 20 11.33 2.19 -4.34
CA GLU A 20 10.96 3.19 -3.34
C GLU A 20 9.46 3.06 -3.03
N GLU A 21 9.13 2.77 -1.77
CA GLU A 21 7.77 2.50 -1.34
C GLU A 21 6.93 3.77 -1.44
N ILE A 22 5.82 3.71 -2.19
CA ILE A 22 4.93 4.86 -2.39
C ILE A 22 4.31 5.22 -1.04
N ALA A 23 4.56 6.44 -0.57
CA ALA A 23 4.09 6.92 0.73
C ALA A 23 3.49 8.32 0.63
N LEU A 24 2.57 8.66 1.53
CA LEU A 24 2.11 10.02 1.76
C LEU A 24 2.88 10.64 2.94
N GLY A 25 3.16 11.93 2.83
CA GLY A 25 3.82 12.70 3.88
C GLY A 25 5.33 12.76 3.76
N ASN A 26 5.96 13.30 4.79
CA ASN A 26 7.41 13.53 4.82
C ASN A 26 8.17 12.21 5.01
N THR A 27 9.20 11.98 4.22
CA THR A 27 10.08 10.80 4.36
C THR A 27 10.81 10.74 5.70
N HIS A 28 11.00 11.88 6.36
CA HIS A 28 11.64 12.02 7.67
C HIS A 28 10.64 12.20 8.82
N ALA A 29 9.35 11.90 8.60
CA ALA A 29 8.33 11.98 9.65
C ALA A 29 8.69 11.06 10.83
N PRO A 30 8.51 11.52 12.08
CA PRO A 30 8.86 10.74 13.27
C PRO A 30 8.00 9.47 13.43
N VAL A 31 6.81 9.44 12.83
CA VAL A 31 5.92 8.29 12.89
C VAL A 31 5.71 7.70 11.49
N THR A 32 5.99 6.41 11.34
CA THR A 32 5.59 5.62 10.18
C THR A 32 4.33 4.84 10.51
N LEU A 33 3.26 5.12 9.76
CA LEU A 33 1.97 4.43 9.84
C LEU A 33 1.77 3.59 8.59
N ILE A 34 1.85 2.28 8.73
CA ILE A 34 1.55 1.33 7.66
C ILE A 34 0.14 0.80 7.86
N GLU A 35 -0.70 0.80 6.82
CA GLU A 35 -1.97 0.09 6.78
C GLU A 35 -1.85 -1.12 5.85
N TYR A 36 -2.11 -2.31 6.37
CA TYR A 36 -2.42 -3.48 5.56
C TYR A 36 -3.93 -3.52 5.33
N GLY A 37 -4.33 -3.21 4.11
CA GLY A 37 -5.72 -3.00 3.74
C GLY A 37 -6.18 -3.85 2.56
N SER A 38 -7.50 -4.03 2.47
CA SER A 38 -8.18 -4.66 1.34
C SER A 38 -9.27 -3.73 0.82
N LEU A 39 -9.27 -3.49 -0.48
CA LEU A 39 -10.21 -2.59 -1.15
C LEU A 39 -11.67 -3.00 -1.03
N THR A 40 -11.95 -4.26 -0.70
CA THR A 40 -13.30 -4.77 -0.51
C THR A 40 -13.67 -5.00 0.96
N CYS A 41 -12.76 -4.70 1.90
CA CYS A 41 -13.02 -4.82 3.31
C CYS A 41 -13.84 -3.63 3.82
N SER A 42 -15.02 -3.89 4.41
CA SER A 42 -15.92 -2.86 4.90
C SER A 42 -15.29 -1.93 5.96
N ASN A 43 -14.41 -2.46 6.80
CA ASN A 43 -13.70 -1.67 7.80
C ASN A 43 -12.59 -0.81 7.20
N CYS A 44 -11.89 -1.28 6.15
CA CYS A 44 -10.93 -0.47 5.40
C CYS A 44 -11.65 0.67 4.67
N ILE A 45 -12.80 0.38 4.02
CA ILE A 45 -13.63 1.40 3.37
C ILE A 45 -14.04 2.50 4.37
N LYS A 46 -14.48 2.11 5.58
CA LYS A 46 -14.83 3.07 6.64
C LYS A 46 -13.62 3.90 7.09
N PHE A 47 -12.46 3.27 7.25
CA PHE A 47 -11.24 3.95 7.63
C PHE A 47 -10.84 4.99 6.57
N HIS A 48 -10.77 4.60 5.31
CA HIS A 48 -10.44 5.51 4.19
C HIS A 48 -11.44 6.65 4.04
N LYS A 49 -12.73 6.38 4.26
CA LYS A 49 -13.78 7.40 4.13
C LYS A 49 -13.83 8.39 5.28
N TYR A 50 -13.62 7.95 6.53
CA TYR A 50 -13.94 8.75 7.71
C TYR A 50 -12.76 9.07 8.61
N VAL A 51 -11.70 8.27 8.57
CA VAL A 51 -10.56 8.39 9.50
C VAL A 51 -9.33 8.91 8.79
N LEU A 52 -8.92 8.28 7.69
CA LEU A 52 -7.70 8.64 6.96
C LEU A 52 -7.69 10.12 6.52
N PRO A 53 -8.78 10.74 6.03
CA PRO A 53 -8.76 12.16 5.68
C PRO A 53 -8.42 13.07 6.87
N ARG A 54 -8.85 12.68 8.08
CA ARG A 54 -8.54 13.42 9.31
C ARG A 54 -7.10 13.18 9.75
N VAL A 55 -6.60 11.94 9.65
CA VAL A 55 -5.19 11.61 9.88
C VAL A 55 -4.30 12.36 8.90
N LYS A 56 -4.70 12.40 7.61
CA LYS A 56 -3.99 13.15 6.59
C LYS A 56 -3.87 14.62 6.97
N LYS A 57 -4.99 15.29 7.24
CA LYS A 57 -5.03 16.72 7.56
C LYS A 57 -4.20 17.08 8.81
N HIS A 58 -4.25 16.26 9.86
CA HIS A 58 -3.69 16.63 11.17
C HIS A 58 -2.30 16.08 11.45
N TYR A 59 -1.80 15.13 10.63
CA TYR A 59 -0.54 14.46 10.89
C TYR A 59 0.32 14.25 9.65
N ILE A 60 -0.27 13.85 8.51
CA ILE A 60 0.50 13.59 7.29
C ILE A 60 0.90 14.90 6.64
N ASP A 61 -0.05 15.82 6.43
CA ASP A 61 0.19 17.14 5.82
C ASP A 61 1.05 18.04 6.72
N GLU A 62 1.02 17.82 8.04
CA GLU A 62 1.87 18.49 9.04
C GLU A 62 3.26 17.86 9.17
N GLY A 63 3.56 16.81 8.40
CA GLY A 63 4.87 16.16 8.39
C GLY A 63 5.18 15.26 9.60
N THR A 64 4.20 14.99 10.46
CA THR A 64 4.36 14.16 11.66
C THR A 64 4.26 12.66 11.35
N VAL A 65 3.47 12.31 10.34
CA VAL A 65 3.23 10.92 9.92
C VAL A 65 3.63 10.72 8.47
N ARG A 66 4.40 9.68 8.22
CA ARG A 66 4.56 9.05 6.90
C ARG A 66 3.60 7.89 6.81
N PHE A 67 2.63 7.96 5.90
CA PHE A 67 1.62 6.92 5.71
C PHE A 67 1.96 6.04 4.51
N ILE A 68 1.88 4.73 4.70
CA ILE A 68 2.14 3.71 3.69
C ILE A 68 0.94 2.76 3.66
N TYR A 69 0.36 2.58 2.48
CA TYR A 69 -0.66 1.56 2.26
C TYR A 69 -0.05 0.34 1.60
N ARG A 70 -0.29 -0.84 2.18
CA ARG A 70 0.13 -2.12 1.63
C ARG A 70 -1.07 -3.02 1.38
N HIS A 71 -1.11 -3.61 0.21
CA HIS A 71 -2.21 -4.48 -0.18
C HIS A 71 -2.20 -5.80 0.61
N PHE A 72 -3.34 -6.11 1.19
CA PHE A 72 -3.66 -7.41 1.80
C PHE A 72 -5.05 -7.85 1.32
N PRO A 73 -5.20 -8.24 0.04
CA PRO A 73 -6.48 -8.52 -0.55
C PRO A 73 -7.16 -9.72 0.11
N THR A 74 -8.46 -9.59 0.38
CA THR A 74 -9.30 -10.61 1.02
C THR A 74 -10.34 -11.21 0.06
N SER A 75 -10.27 -10.86 -1.23
CA SER A 75 -11.11 -11.40 -2.31
C SER A 75 -10.43 -11.21 -3.66
N ASP A 76 -10.84 -11.97 -4.67
CA ASP A 76 -10.32 -11.82 -6.04
C ASP A 76 -10.57 -10.42 -6.60
N ALA A 77 -11.74 -9.82 -6.29
CA ALA A 77 -12.02 -8.45 -6.70
C ALA A 77 -11.03 -7.46 -6.07
N ALA A 78 -10.62 -7.68 -4.80
CA ALA A 78 -9.61 -6.85 -4.15
C ALA A 78 -8.22 -7.01 -4.77
N VAL A 79 -7.88 -8.20 -5.29
CA VAL A 79 -6.64 -8.41 -6.05
C VAL A 79 -6.64 -7.57 -7.32
N HIS A 80 -7.72 -7.59 -8.10
CA HIS A 80 -7.83 -6.76 -9.31
C HIS A 80 -7.72 -5.26 -9.00
N GLY A 81 -8.38 -4.80 -7.94
CA GLY A 81 -8.27 -3.40 -7.50
C GLY A 81 -6.85 -3.05 -7.03
N ALA A 82 -6.15 -3.97 -6.36
CA ALA A 82 -4.77 -3.77 -5.93
C ALA A 82 -3.81 -3.59 -7.11
N VAL A 83 -3.96 -4.43 -8.15
CA VAL A 83 -3.21 -4.29 -9.41
C VAL A 83 -3.52 -2.95 -10.07
N ALA A 84 -4.81 -2.55 -10.10
CA ALA A 84 -5.21 -1.26 -10.69
C ALA A 84 -4.58 -0.06 -9.95
N ALA A 85 -4.52 -0.11 -8.61
CA ALA A 85 -3.86 0.93 -7.83
C ALA A 85 -2.36 1.02 -8.16
N GLN A 86 -1.67 -0.11 -8.25
CA GLN A 86 -0.24 -0.15 -8.61
C GLN A 86 0.01 0.37 -10.03
N CYS A 87 -0.86 0.04 -10.98
CA CYS A 87 -0.78 0.53 -12.37
C CYS A 87 -0.94 2.05 -12.50
N ALA A 88 -1.44 2.73 -11.49
CA ALA A 88 -1.55 4.18 -11.49
C ALA A 88 -0.19 4.89 -11.22
N GLY A 89 0.85 4.18 -10.81
CA GLY A 89 2.19 4.73 -10.62
C GLY A 89 2.20 5.93 -9.67
N LYS A 90 2.56 7.11 -10.16
CA LYS A 90 2.61 8.34 -9.33
C LYS A 90 1.23 8.75 -8.78
N SER A 91 0.15 8.37 -9.45
CA SER A 91 -1.24 8.62 -9.01
C SER A 91 -1.80 7.45 -8.17
N TYR A 92 -0.92 6.70 -7.50
CA TYR A 92 -1.30 5.53 -6.71
C TYR A 92 -2.36 5.83 -5.64
N TYR A 93 -2.17 6.89 -4.85
CA TYR A 93 -3.09 7.24 -3.78
C TYR A 93 -4.40 7.83 -4.28
N GLU A 94 -4.37 8.62 -5.35
CA GLU A 94 -5.57 9.12 -6.02
C GLU A 94 -6.40 7.97 -6.59
N MET A 95 -5.73 6.97 -7.18
CA MET A 95 -6.41 5.77 -7.68
C MET A 95 -6.94 4.92 -6.53
N LEU A 96 -6.20 4.79 -5.44
CA LEU A 96 -6.64 4.07 -4.23
C LEU A 96 -7.92 4.71 -3.65
N ASP A 97 -7.97 6.04 -3.56
CA ASP A 97 -9.14 6.80 -3.10
C ASP A 97 -10.33 6.63 -4.05
N ALA A 98 -10.09 6.67 -5.37
CA ALA A 98 -11.12 6.42 -6.38
C ALA A 98 -11.69 5.01 -6.24
N LEU A 99 -10.85 3.98 -6.07
CA LEU A 99 -11.27 2.60 -5.90
C LEU A 99 -12.08 2.38 -4.62
N TYR A 100 -11.67 2.97 -3.50
CA TYR A 100 -12.42 2.88 -2.26
C TYR A 100 -13.78 3.59 -2.34
N SER A 101 -13.83 4.76 -2.97
CA SER A 101 -15.08 5.55 -3.08
C SER A 101 -16.11 4.92 -4.02
N THR A 102 -15.67 4.14 -4.99
CA THR A 102 -16.52 3.54 -6.03
C THR A 102 -16.59 2.01 -5.95
N VAL A 103 -16.26 1.42 -4.80
CA VAL A 103 -16.23 -0.05 -4.63
C VAL A 103 -17.53 -0.73 -5.05
N ALA A 104 -18.68 -0.10 -4.82
CA ALA A 104 -19.98 -0.62 -5.21
C ALA A 104 -20.13 -0.81 -6.72
N ASP A 105 -19.45 0.02 -7.51
CA ASP A 105 -19.56 0.02 -8.97
C ASP A 105 -18.75 -1.12 -9.61
N TRP A 106 -17.59 -1.45 -9.03
CA TRP A 106 -16.67 -2.41 -9.63
C TRP A 106 -16.61 -3.76 -8.91
N TYR A 107 -17.01 -3.86 -7.64
CA TYR A 107 -16.84 -5.08 -6.84
C TYR A 107 -17.46 -6.32 -7.52
N LYS A 108 -18.69 -6.21 -8.02
CA LYS A 108 -19.42 -7.30 -8.71
C LYS A 108 -19.45 -7.16 -10.23
N ALA A 109 -18.79 -6.15 -10.80
CA ALA A 109 -18.80 -5.93 -12.22
C ALA A 109 -18.07 -7.08 -12.95
N GLU A 110 -18.61 -7.53 -14.07
CA GLU A 110 -17.96 -8.51 -14.94
C GLU A 110 -16.70 -7.91 -15.59
N ASN A 111 -16.80 -6.69 -16.11
CA ASN A 111 -15.69 -5.98 -16.74
C ASN A 111 -15.14 -4.87 -15.82
N LYS A 112 -14.39 -5.26 -14.80
CA LYS A 112 -13.72 -4.34 -13.88
C LYS A 112 -12.68 -3.45 -14.57
N ASN A 113 -11.97 -3.99 -15.55
CA ASN A 113 -10.91 -3.27 -16.26
C ASN A 113 -11.44 -2.03 -16.97
N SER A 114 -12.66 -2.08 -17.53
CA SER A 114 -13.30 -0.91 -18.15
C SER A 114 -13.57 0.21 -17.13
N ILE A 115 -14.00 -0.16 -15.92
CA ILE A 115 -14.27 0.80 -14.84
C ILE A 115 -12.95 1.41 -14.34
N PHE A 116 -11.93 0.59 -14.11
CA PHE A 116 -10.61 1.04 -13.70
C PHE A 116 -9.94 1.96 -14.74
N ALA A 117 -10.08 1.63 -16.04
CA ALA A 117 -9.57 2.47 -17.11
C ALA A 117 -10.26 3.85 -17.16
N LYS A 118 -11.56 3.94 -16.88
CA LYS A 118 -12.27 5.22 -16.77
C LYS A 118 -11.76 6.05 -15.59
N GLN A 119 -11.49 5.42 -14.45
CA GLN A 119 -10.91 6.09 -13.28
C GLN A 119 -9.49 6.57 -13.58
N ALA A 120 -8.67 5.74 -14.20
CA ALA A 120 -7.33 6.10 -14.63
C ALA A 120 -7.32 7.29 -15.61
N ALA A 121 -8.24 7.28 -16.59
CA ALA A 121 -8.42 8.41 -17.53
C ALA A 121 -8.83 9.71 -16.80
N ALA A 122 -9.69 9.63 -15.78
CA ALA A 122 -10.07 10.79 -14.96
C ALA A 122 -8.88 11.36 -14.16
N LEU A 123 -7.87 10.53 -13.87
CA LEU A 123 -6.61 10.94 -13.25
C LEU A 123 -5.55 11.40 -14.28
N GLY A 124 -5.90 11.48 -15.56
CA GLY A 124 -5.00 11.88 -16.64
C GLY A 124 -4.02 10.81 -17.10
N LEU A 125 -4.24 9.53 -16.72
CA LEU A 125 -3.40 8.42 -17.14
C LEU A 125 -3.75 7.97 -18.56
N ASN A 126 -2.75 7.48 -19.33
CA ASN A 126 -2.99 6.90 -20.64
C ASN A 126 -3.73 5.57 -20.51
N SER A 127 -4.93 5.47 -21.08
CA SER A 127 -5.80 4.32 -20.94
C SER A 127 -5.22 3.03 -21.54
N GLU A 128 -4.51 3.12 -22.67
CA GLU A 128 -3.91 1.95 -23.32
C GLU A 128 -2.76 1.38 -22.49
N ALA A 129 -1.85 2.24 -22.02
CA ALA A 129 -0.75 1.86 -21.14
C ALA A 129 -1.28 1.29 -19.83
N PHE A 130 -2.33 1.88 -19.27
CA PHE A 130 -2.97 1.40 -18.04
C PHE A 130 -3.60 0.00 -18.22
N LEU A 131 -4.34 -0.22 -19.31
CA LEU A 131 -4.92 -1.53 -19.63
C LEU A 131 -3.84 -2.59 -19.87
N SER A 132 -2.75 -2.23 -20.55
CA SER A 132 -1.59 -3.11 -20.73
C SER A 132 -0.99 -3.51 -19.39
N CYS A 133 -0.83 -2.55 -18.46
CA CYS A 133 -0.35 -2.80 -17.11
C CYS A 133 -1.24 -3.77 -16.34
N LEU A 134 -2.57 -3.64 -16.42
CA LEU A 134 -3.50 -4.57 -15.74
C LEU A 134 -3.32 -6.04 -16.13
N SER A 135 -2.73 -6.29 -17.31
CA SER A 135 -2.45 -7.63 -17.84
C SER A 135 -1.05 -8.13 -17.56
N ASP A 136 -0.19 -7.30 -16.95
CA ASP A 136 1.19 -7.66 -16.61
C ASP A 136 1.21 -8.45 -15.30
N ALA A 137 1.65 -9.71 -15.39
CA ALA A 137 1.72 -10.64 -14.26
C ALA A 137 2.58 -10.12 -13.10
N LYS A 138 3.57 -9.26 -13.37
CA LYS A 138 4.45 -8.67 -12.37
C LYS A 138 3.68 -7.97 -11.25
N TYR A 139 2.63 -7.21 -11.59
CA TYR A 139 1.85 -6.47 -10.59
C TYR A 139 1.01 -7.40 -9.71
N LEU A 140 0.55 -8.52 -10.26
CA LEU A 140 -0.09 -9.57 -9.47
C LEU A 140 0.90 -10.24 -8.53
N GLU A 141 2.09 -10.56 -9.01
CA GLU A 141 3.18 -11.15 -8.21
C GLU A 141 3.57 -10.19 -7.06
N ASP A 142 3.66 -8.89 -7.32
CA ASP A 142 3.95 -7.87 -6.30
C ASP A 142 2.86 -7.83 -5.22
N VAL A 143 1.58 -7.89 -5.58
CA VAL A 143 0.45 -7.94 -4.62
C VAL A 143 0.53 -9.19 -3.75
N VAL A 144 0.78 -10.35 -4.34
CA VAL A 144 0.93 -11.62 -3.61
C VAL A 144 2.15 -11.58 -2.69
N SER A 145 3.27 -11.03 -3.16
CA SER A 145 4.49 -10.86 -2.38
C SER A 145 4.26 -9.96 -1.16
N GLN A 146 3.59 -8.81 -1.32
CA GLN A 146 3.22 -7.93 -0.20
C GLN A 146 2.36 -8.66 0.84
N GLN A 147 1.37 -9.44 0.40
CA GLN A 147 0.50 -10.19 1.30
C GLN A 147 1.28 -11.27 2.07
N ASN A 148 2.20 -11.98 1.41
CA ASN A 148 3.03 -12.99 2.06
C ASN A 148 4.02 -12.38 3.06
N ALA A 149 4.64 -11.26 2.72
CA ALA A 149 5.50 -10.50 3.63
C ALA A 149 4.72 -10.02 4.86
N ALA A 150 3.48 -9.50 4.67
CA ALA A 150 2.62 -9.09 5.78
C ALA A 150 2.34 -10.21 6.78
N ARG A 151 2.05 -11.43 6.28
CA ARG A 151 1.84 -12.61 7.12
C ARG A 151 3.10 -13.00 7.87
N LYS A 152 4.24 -13.02 7.17
CA LYS A 152 5.52 -13.46 7.72
C LYS A 152 6.07 -12.48 8.76
N ASP A 153 6.07 -11.18 8.44
CA ASP A 153 6.83 -10.18 9.20
C ASP A 153 6.00 -9.56 10.33
N TYR A 154 4.67 -9.53 10.18
CA TYR A 154 3.76 -8.86 11.13
C TYR A 154 2.57 -9.72 11.57
N ASP A 155 2.54 -11.01 11.21
CA ASP A 155 1.43 -11.92 11.52
C ASP A 155 0.07 -11.29 11.18
N VAL A 156 -0.03 -10.68 9.97
CA VAL A 156 -1.28 -10.09 9.50
C VAL A 156 -2.23 -11.21 9.10
N THR A 157 -3.38 -11.29 9.79
CA THR A 157 -4.42 -12.29 9.55
C THR A 157 -5.74 -11.69 9.08
N GLY A 158 -5.85 -10.36 9.07
CA GLY A 158 -7.06 -9.65 8.64
C GLY A 158 -6.84 -8.16 8.43
N THR A 159 -7.86 -7.49 7.88
CA THR A 159 -7.80 -6.08 7.50
C THR A 159 -8.90 -5.24 8.16
N PRO A 160 -8.63 -3.97 8.45
CA PRO A 160 -7.32 -3.35 8.41
C PRO A 160 -6.41 -3.85 9.57
N THR A 161 -5.11 -3.96 9.31
CA THR A 161 -4.09 -4.08 10.35
C THR A 161 -3.10 -2.93 10.16
N PHE A 162 -2.79 -2.23 11.22
CA PHE A 162 -1.86 -1.11 11.21
C PHE A 162 -0.54 -1.51 11.87
N VAL A 163 0.56 -0.93 11.37
CA VAL A 163 1.87 -0.98 12.04
C VAL A 163 2.34 0.46 12.24
N ILE A 164 2.50 0.86 13.50
CA ILE A 164 2.85 2.23 13.89
C ILE A 164 4.21 2.15 14.58
N ASN A 165 5.27 2.63 13.93
CA ASN A 165 6.66 2.51 14.41
C ASN A 165 6.97 1.07 14.91
N GLY A 166 6.53 0.04 14.16
CA GLY A 166 6.74 -1.36 14.50
C GLY A 166 5.68 -1.98 15.45
N LYS A 167 4.84 -1.18 16.11
CA LYS A 167 3.75 -1.69 16.98
C LYS A 167 2.54 -2.11 16.12
N ILE A 168 2.13 -3.36 16.24
CA ILE A 168 0.99 -3.92 15.48
C ILE A 168 -0.32 -3.55 16.18
N VAL A 169 -1.28 -3.01 15.42
CA VAL A 169 -2.61 -2.62 15.88
C VAL A 169 -3.67 -3.21 14.94
N ARG A 170 -4.44 -4.18 15.40
CA ARG A 170 -5.41 -4.90 14.57
C ARG A 170 -6.80 -4.28 14.62
N GLY A 171 -7.52 -4.38 13.49
CA GLY A 171 -8.90 -3.98 13.34
C GLY A 171 -9.11 -2.47 13.16
N ASN A 172 -10.35 -2.12 12.85
CA ASN A 172 -10.73 -0.73 12.60
C ASN A 172 -10.47 0.15 13.83
N LYS A 173 -10.05 1.39 13.57
CA LYS A 173 -9.82 2.42 14.60
C LYS A 173 -10.59 3.68 14.26
N SER A 174 -11.20 4.28 15.26
CA SER A 174 -11.73 5.63 15.17
C SER A 174 -10.58 6.66 15.07
N PHE A 175 -10.92 7.88 14.66
CA PHE A 175 -9.91 8.94 14.64
C PHE A 175 -9.33 9.25 16.04
N VAL A 176 -10.15 9.13 17.09
CA VAL A 176 -9.70 9.37 18.47
C VAL A 176 -8.65 8.32 18.88
N GLU A 177 -8.92 7.04 18.58
CA GLU A 177 -7.96 5.97 18.86
C GLU A 177 -6.67 6.14 18.03
N MET A 178 -6.79 6.48 16.72
CA MET A 178 -5.62 6.76 15.88
C MET A 178 -4.80 7.93 16.39
N LYS A 179 -5.45 9.02 16.83
CA LYS A 179 -4.80 10.16 17.45
C LYS A 179 -3.98 9.74 18.67
N THR A 180 -4.57 8.92 19.56
CA THR A 180 -3.87 8.41 20.75
C THR A 180 -2.65 7.59 20.37
N LEU A 181 -2.82 6.63 19.44
CA LEU A 181 -1.73 5.76 18.98
C LEU A 181 -0.59 6.52 18.30
N ILE A 182 -0.90 7.52 17.49
CA ILE A 182 0.10 8.37 16.83
C ILE A 182 0.86 9.20 17.88
N ASN A 183 0.15 9.82 18.84
CA ASN A 183 0.77 10.61 19.87
C ASN A 183 1.67 9.76 20.81
N GLU A 184 1.29 8.52 21.11
CA GLU A 184 2.13 7.57 21.84
C GLU A 184 3.40 7.19 21.05
N ALA A 185 3.35 7.19 19.72
CA ALA A 185 4.47 6.82 18.86
C ALA A 185 5.46 7.98 18.63
N ILE A 186 5.09 9.23 18.94
CA ILE A 186 5.95 10.41 18.87
C ILE A 186 6.90 10.49 20.09
N ASN A 187 6.43 10.00 21.26
CA ASN A 187 7.16 10.04 22.54
C ASN A 187 8.01 8.78 22.74
#